data_15c8c3c16a63afb20a206fea4b0ba155
#
_entry.id   15c8c3c16a63afb20a206fea4b0ba155
#
_cell.length_a   1.000
_cell.length_b   1.000
_cell.length_c   1.000
_cell.angle_alpha   90.00
_cell.angle_beta   90.00
_cell.angle_gamma   90.00
#
_symmetry.space_group_name_H-M   'P 1'
#
loop_
_entity.id
_entity.type
_entity.pdbx_description
1 polymer ?
#
loop_
_entity_poly.entity_id
_entity_poly.type
_entity_poly.pdbx_seq_one_letter_code
_entity_poly.pdbx_strand_id
1 'polypeptide(L)'
;EQCIIDYDKYEKQYGENTVVFTQVGDFYEIYSVVLEDGTGLYYQKMQDICQKCSLVYNAKHGVKFLKNPNNILYMSGFPLHALDKFLNLMVDTYEWTAVIIDQIKNIKAGKTEITRHVSGIYSPGTNYTTNKDTNTLVCIYLEMQKSRFNKYGKIMYAGLSHLDVITGESSVKEIWNHYESVN
;
A
#
# COMPACT_ATOMS: atom_id res chain seq x y z
N GLU A 1 -8.60 -13.91 13.34
CA GLU A 1 -8.83 -12.73 14.19
C GLU A 1 -7.79 -11.66 13.90
N GLN A 2 -6.49 -11.95 14.02
CA GLN A 2 -5.41 -10.95 13.81
C GLN A 2 -5.49 -10.29 12.45
N CYS A 3 -5.76 -11.01 11.38
CA CYS A 3 -5.84 -10.44 10.02
C CYS A 3 -6.92 -9.36 9.87
N ILE A 4 -8.03 -9.45 10.62
CA ILE A 4 -9.09 -8.43 10.61
C ILE A 4 -8.65 -7.21 11.41
N ILE A 5 -7.95 -7.42 12.53
CA ILE A 5 -7.39 -6.34 13.35
C ILE A 5 -6.32 -5.57 12.54
N ASP A 6 -5.46 -6.29 11.84
CA ASP A 6 -4.44 -5.69 10.98
C ASP A 6 -5.09 -4.89 9.85
N TYR A 7 -6.20 -5.39 9.28
CA TYR A 7 -6.93 -4.69 8.24
C TYR A 7 -7.48 -3.35 8.75
N ASP A 8 -8.19 -3.35 9.90
CA ASP A 8 -8.73 -2.14 10.52
C ASP A 8 -7.64 -1.11 10.85
N LYS A 9 -6.50 -1.59 11.35
CA LYS A 9 -5.33 -0.75 11.65
C LYS A 9 -4.81 -0.02 10.41
N TYR A 10 -4.56 -0.77 9.33
CA TYR A 10 -3.93 -0.20 8.13
C TYR A 10 -4.89 0.61 7.28
N GLU A 11 -6.17 0.26 7.26
CA GLU A 11 -7.19 1.09 6.63
C GLU A 11 -7.31 2.47 7.31
N LYS A 12 -7.29 2.51 8.64
CA LYS A 12 -7.27 3.78 9.39
C LYS A 12 -6.01 4.61 9.12
N GLN A 13 -4.90 3.94 8.85
CA GLN A 13 -3.61 4.61 8.61
C GLN A 13 -3.45 5.12 7.19
N TYR A 14 -3.92 4.37 6.18
CA TYR A 14 -3.67 4.64 4.76
C TYR A 14 -4.93 4.97 3.95
N GLY A 15 -6.10 4.94 4.59
CA GLY A 15 -7.38 5.29 3.95
C GLY A 15 -8.15 4.09 3.43
N GLU A 16 -9.35 4.38 2.92
CA GLU A 16 -10.31 3.35 2.49
C GLU A 16 -9.80 2.45 1.37
N ASN A 17 -8.99 2.97 0.46
CA ASN A 17 -8.38 2.20 -0.63
C ASN A 17 -7.12 1.46 -0.15
N THR A 18 -7.25 0.68 0.92
CA THR A 18 -6.17 -0.15 1.45
C THR A 18 -6.56 -1.61 1.39
N VAL A 19 -5.62 -2.45 0.94
CA VAL A 19 -5.72 -3.91 1.01
C VAL A 19 -4.58 -4.47 1.87
N VAL A 20 -4.88 -5.48 2.68
CA VAL A 20 -3.88 -6.19 3.49
C VAL A 20 -3.81 -7.63 3.02
N PHE A 21 -2.69 -8.01 2.44
CA PHE A 21 -2.38 -9.38 2.05
C PHE A 21 -1.58 -10.05 3.16
N THR A 22 -2.16 -11.02 3.83
CA THR A 22 -1.53 -11.73 4.94
C THR A 22 -1.08 -13.10 4.50
N GLN A 23 0.20 -13.41 4.65
CA GLN A 23 0.72 -14.74 4.37
C GLN A 23 0.15 -15.78 5.33
N VAL A 24 -0.41 -16.85 4.77
CA VAL A 24 -0.85 -18.04 5.48
C VAL A 24 -0.36 -19.29 4.73
N GLY A 25 0.71 -19.89 5.21
CA GLY A 25 1.39 -20.97 4.48
C GLY A 25 1.95 -20.50 3.16
N ASP A 26 1.49 -21.09 2.06
CA ASP A 26 1.97 -20.81 0.70
C ASP A 26 1.07 -19.81 -0.07
N PHE A 27 0.15 -19.13 0.66
CA PHE A 27 -0.80 -18.18 0.09
C PHE A 27 -0.70 -16.83 0.79
N TYR A 28 -1.05 -15.77 0.03
CA TYR A 28 -1.51 -14.51 0.59
C TYR A 28 -3.03 -14.51 0.63
N GLU A 29 -3.59 -14.23 1.78
CA GLU A 29 -5.02 -14.31 2.03
C GLU A 29 -5.59 -12.98 2.51
N ILE A 30 -6.85 -12.72 2.16
CA ILE A 30 -7.70 -11.64 2.66
C ILE A 30 -8.92 -12.23 3.33
N TYR A 31 -9.43 -11.54 4.35
CA TYR A 31 -10.54 -12.03 5.17
C TYR A 31 -11.60 -10.97 5.39
N SER A 32 -12.84 -11.42 5.47
CA SER A 32 -13.97 -10.61 5.93
C SER A 32 -14.91 -11.44 6.79
N VAL A 33 -15.73 -10.79 7.58
CA VAL A 33 -16.72 -11.45 8.43
C VAL A 33 -18.09 -10.86 8.14
N VAL A 34 -19.08 -11.72 7.99
CA VAL A 34 -20.49 -11.33 7.99
C VAL A 34 -21.10 -11.80 9.29
N LEU A 35 -21.69 -10.87 10.04
CA LEU A 35 -22.35 -11.13 11.31
C LEU A 35 -23.77 -11.64 11.07
N GLU A 36 -24.35 -12.24 12.11
CA GLU A 36 -25.72 -12.80 12.05
C GLU A 36 -26.79 -11.78 11.64
N ASP A 37 -26.61 -10.52 11.98
CA ASP A 37 -27.49 -9.42 11.62
C ASP A 37 -27.32 -8.94 10.15
N GLY A 38 -26.45 -9.61 9.40
CA GLY A 38 -26.13 -9.26 8.01
C GLY A 38 -25.11 -8.14 7.85
N THR A 39 -24.64 -7.53 8.94
CA THR A 39 -23.55 -6.54 8.85
C THR A 39 -22.24 -7.23 8.51
N GLY A 40 -21.52 -6.67 7.55
CA GLY A 40 -20.26 -7.23 7.09
C GLY A 40 -19.07 -6.37 7.48
N LEU A 41 -18.13 -6.94 8.26
CA LEU A 41 -16.83 -6.32 8.45
C LEU A 41 -15.97 -6.61 7.22
N TYR A 42 -15.69 -5.56 6.42
CA TYR A 42 -14.92 -5.62 5.17
C TYR A 42 -15.49 -6.52 4.07
N TYR A 43 -16.76 -6.94 4.16
CA TYR A 43 -17.33 -7.87 3.19
C TYR A 43 -17.48 -7.25 1.79
N GLN A 44 -18.02 -6.05 1.70
CA GLN A 44 -18.14 -5.32 0.43
C GLN A 44 -16.77 -5.02 -0.18
N LYS A 45 -15.82 -4.64 0.65
CA LYS A 45 -14.44 -4.39 0.22
C LYS A 45 -13.78 -5.67 -0.30
N MET A 46 -13.97 -6.81 0.36
CA MET A 46 -13.49 -8.10 -0.14
C MET A 46 -14.12 -8.43 -1.51
N GLN A 47 -15.41 -8.20 -1.68
CA GLN A 47 -16.08 -8.40 -2.96
C GLN A 47 -15.46 -7.53 -4.07
N ASP A 48 -15.20 -6.25 -3.78
CA ASP A 48 -14.56 -5.33 -4.72
C ASP A 48 -13.13 -5.79 -5.09
N ILE A 49 -12.32 -6.15 -4.09
CA ILE A 49 -10.97 -6.69 -4.33
C ILE A 49 -11.03 -7.97 -5.16
N CYS A 50 -11.92 -8.89 -4.82
CA CYS A 50 -12.06 -10.15 -5.56
C CYS A 50 -12.51 -9.92 -7.01
N GLN A 51 -13.40 -8.97 -7.25
CA GLN A 51 -13.82 -8.58 -8.59
C GLN A 51 -12.65 -7.98 -9.39
N LYS A 52 -11.92 -7.03 -8.81
CA LYS A 52 -10.75 -6.38 -9.43
C LYS A 52 -9.63 -7.39 -9.74
N CYS A 53 -9.41 -8.32 -8.82
CA CYS A 53 -8.34 -9.32 -8.92
C CYS A 53 -8.76 -10.62 -9.63
N SER A 54 -10.03 -10.76 -10.03
CA SER A 54 -10.57 -12.02 -10.56
C SER A 54 -10.34 -13.21 -9.61
N LEU A 55 -10.50 -12.97 -8.31
CA LEU A 55 -10.36 -13.97 -7.27
C LEU A 55 -11.73 -14.52 -6.85
N VAL A 56 -11.74 -15.77 -6.42
CA VAL A 56 -12.91 -16.41 -5.83
C VAL A 56 -12.76 -16.37 -4.31
N TYR A 57 -13.85 -16.08 -3.61
CA TYR A 57 -13.88 -16.15 -2.14
C TYR A 57 -14.83 -17.26 -1.67
N ASN A 58 -14.46 -17.87 -0.56
CA ASN A 58 -15.18 -19.01 0.02
C ASN A 58 -15.64 -18.69 1.43
N ALA A 59 -16.85 -19.16 1.78
CA ALA A 59 -17.38 -19.06 3.13
C ALA A 59 -16.84 -20.21 4.00
N LYS A 60 -16.44 -19.87 5.22
CA LYS A 60 -16.08 -20.83 6.28
C LYS A 60 -17.04 -20.68 7.45
N HIS A 61 -17.79 -21.73 7.73
CA HIS A 61 -18.72 -21.80 8.84
C HIS A 61 -18.08 -22.44 10.08
N GLY A 62 -18.63 -22.20 11.25
CA GLY A 62 -18.19 -22.85 12.51
C GLY A 62 -16.80 -22.42 12.99
N VAL A 63 -16.37 -21.22 12.64
CA VAL A 63 -15.06 -20.71 13.03
C VAL A 63 -15.07 -20.29 14.50
N LYS A 64 -14.33 -21.00 15.35
CA LYS A 64 -14.38 -20.90 16.83
C LYS A 64 -14.17 -19.48 17.36
N PHE A 65 -13.31 -18.68 16.76
CA PHE A 65 -13.01 -17.33 17.27
C PHE A 65 -14.15 -16.32 17.05
N LEU A 66 -15.10 -16.62 16.17
CA LEU A 66 -16.25 -15.75 15.92
C LEU A 66 -17.31 -15.81 17.02
N LYS A 67 -17.16 -16.70 18.01
CA LYS A 67 -18.05 -16.92 19.18
C LYS A 67 -19.50 -17.21 18.83
N ASN A 68 -20.08 -16.55 17.84
CA ASN A 68 -21.42 -16.81 17.31
C ASN A 68 -21.30 -17.74 16.08
N PRO A 69 -21.93 -18.94 16.10
CA PRO A 69 -21.87 -19.90 15.02
C PRO A 69 -22.56 -19.42 13.73
N ASN A 70 -23.42 -18.42 13.81
CA ASN A 70 -24.09 -17.81 12.68
C ASN A 70 -23.25 -16.77 11.93
N ASN A 71 -22.14 -16.33 12.54
CA ASN A 71 -21.18 -15.48 11.85
C ASN A 71 -20.40 -16.29 10.83
N ILE A 72 -20.20 -15.71 9.64
CA ILE A 72 -19.56 -16.36 8.52
C ILE A 72 -18.23 -15.67 8.24
N LEU A 73 -17.14 -16.44 8.23
CA LEU A 73 -15.84 -15.97 7.77
C LEU A 73 -15.73 -16.21 6.26
N TYR A 74 -15.50 -15.16 5.51
CA TYR A 74 -15.12 -15.27 4.11
C TYR A 74 -13.61 -15.12 3.96
N MET A 75 -13.05 -15.89 3.05
CA MET A 75 -11.64 -15.81 2.71
C MET A 75 -11.44 -15.91 1.20
N SER A 76 -10.45 -15.21 0.73
CA SER A 76 -9.92 -15.30 -0.62
C SER A 76 -8.41 -15.21 -0.56
N GLY A 77 -7.72 -15.63 -1.61
CA GLY A 77 -6.27 -15.55 -1.66
C GLY A 77 -5.67 -16.05 -2.96
N PHE A 78 -4.36 -15.90 -3.04
CA PHE A 78 -3.57 -16.31 -4.20
C PHE A 78 -2.20 -16.87 -3.74
N PRO A 79 -1.53 -17.71 -4.54
CA PRO A 79 -0.23 -18.28 -4.20
C PRO A 79 0.86 -17.21 -4.07
N LEU A 80 1.87 -17.43 -3.21
CA LEU A 80 2.96 -16.48 -2.94
C LEU A 80 3.65 -15.98 -4.22
N HIS A 81 3.90 -16.86 -5.19
CA HIS A 81 4.57 -16.50 -6.44
C HIS A 81 3.78 -15.53 -7.34
N ALA A 82 2.51 -15.31 -7.05
CA ALA A 82 1.66 -14.39 -7.80
C ALA A 82 1.60 -12.98 -7.19
N LEU A 83 2.36 -12.71 -6.11
CA LEU A 83 2.30 -11.43 -5.38
C LEU A 83 2.50 -10.23 -6.30
N ASP A 84 3.52 -10.23 -7.13
CA ASP A 84 3.83 -9.10 -8.03
C ASP A 84 2.67 -8.78 -8.96
N LYS A 85 2.00 -9.81 -9.50
CA LYS A 85 0.81 -9.62 -10.33
C LYS A 85 -0.30 -8.87 -9.60
N PHE A 86 -0.57 -9.24 -8.35
CA PHE A 86 -1.66 -8.63 -7.58
C PHE A 86 -1.27 -7.26 -7.00
N LEU A 87 0.02 -7.04 -6.70
CA LEU A 87 0.54 -5.72 -6.38
C LEU A 87 0.38 -4.76 -7.56
N ASN A 88 0.87 -5.14 -8.75
CA ASN A 88 0.72 -4.33 -9.96
C ASN A 88 -0.75 -3.97 -10.23
N LEU A 89 -1.64 -4.94 -10.04
CA LEU A 89 -3.05 -4.73 -10.27
C LEU A 89 -3.66 -3.78 -9.25
N MET A 90 -3.42 -4.00 -7.95
CA MET A 90 -4.03 -3.19 -6.89
C MET A 90 -3.40 -1.80 -6.81
N VAL A 91 -2.08 -1.70 -6.93
CA VAL A 91 -1.37 -0.43 -6.73
C VAL A 91 -1.28 0.38 -8.00
N ASP A 92 -0.86 -0.22 -9.13
CA ASP A 92 -0.64 0.54 -10.37
C ASP A 92 -1.94 0.77 -11.16
N THR A 93 -2.84 -0.25 -11.18
CA THR A 93 -4.07 -0.14 -11.97
C THR A 93 -5.22 0.48 -11.20
N TYR A 94 -5.41 0.08 -9.94
CA TYR A 94 -6.54 0.55 -9.13
C TYR A 94 -6.17 1.63 -8.11
N GLU A 95 -4.89 2.02 -8.02
CA GLU A 95 -4.39 3.07 -7.14
C GLU A 95 -4.67 2.83 -5.65
N TRP A 96 -4.63 1.56 -5.22
CA TRP A 96 -4.79 1.18 -3.82
C TRP A 96 -3.45 1.09 -3.10
N THR A 97 -3.47 1.26 -1.79
CA THR A 97 -2.32 0.93 -0.95
C THR A 97 -2.38 -0.54 -0.56
N ALA A 98 -1.32 -1.30 -0.84
CA ALA A 98 -1.19 -2.69 -0.47
C ALA A 98 -0.20 -2.86 0.68
N VAL A 99 -0.64 -3.48 1.77
CA VAL A 99 0.19 -3.85 2.93
C VAL A 99 0.43 -5.35 2.90
N ILE A 100 1.70 -5.75 2.90
CA ILE A 100 2.12 -7.14 2.87
C ILE A 100 2.58 -7.57 4.27
N ILE A 101 1.99 -8.65 4.76
CA ILE A 101 2.33 -9.23 6.06
C ILE A 101 2.82 -10.64 5.85
N ASP A 102 4.10 -10.87 6.11
CA ASP A 102 4.75 -12.16 5.94
C ASP A 102 4.83 -12.96 7.24
N GLN A 103 4.95 -14.28 7.08
CA GLN A 103 5.17 -15.23 8.17
C GLN A 103 6.65 -15.47 8.40
N ILE A 104 7.05 -15.41 9.67
CA ILE A 104 8.35 -15.92 10.13
C ILE A 104 8.08 -17.20 10.93
N LYS A 105 8.67 -18.30 10.49
CA LYS A 105 8.64 -19.57 11.20
C LYS A 105 9.86 -19.68 12.10
N ASN A 106 9.67 -19.58 13.39
CA ASN A 106 10.72 -19.76 14.39
C ASN A 106 10.61 -21.16 14.98
N ILE A 107 11.71 -21.92 15.00
CA ILE A 107 11.77 -23.24 15.63
C ILE A 107 12.42 -23.06 17.00
N LYS A 108 11.63 -23.16 18.08
CA LYS A 108 12.11 -23.15 19.46
C LYS A 108 11.75 -24.45 20.15
N ALA A 109 12.76 -25.16 20.67
CA ALA A 109 12.56 -26.42 21.42
C ALA A 109 11.68 -27.46 20.70
N GLY A 110 11.84 -27.61 19.38
CA GLY A 110 11.08 -28.57 18.58
C GLY A 110 9.62 -28.16 18.29
N LYS A 111 9.21 -26.96 18.70
CA LYS A 111 7.90 -26.37 18.35
C LYS A 111 8.08 -25.26 17.33
N THR A 112 7.24 -25.27 16.30
CA THR A 112 7.19 -24.17 15.31
C THR A 112 6.29 -23.07 15.85
N GLU A 113 6.88 -21.91 16.08
CA GLU A 113 6.16 -20.67 16.41
C GLU A 113 6.08 -19.82 15.15
N ILE A 114 4.87 -19.36 14.81
CA ILE A 114 4.64 -18.48 13.66
C ILE A 114 4.44 -17.07 14.17
N THR A 115 5.32 -16.16 13.76
CA THR A 115 5.16 -14.72 13.95
C THR A 115 4.89 -14.06 12.62
N ARG A 116 4.31 -12.85 12.64
CA ARG A 116 4.01 -12.06 11.45
C ARG A 116 4.62 -10.69 11.54
N HIS A 117 5.08 -10.17 10.43
CA HIS A 117 5.61 -8.81 10.33
C HIS A 117 5.19 -8.17 9.00
N VAL A 118 5.13 -6.86 8.97
CA VAL A 118 4.96 -6.12 7.72
C VAL A 118 6.25 -6.18 6.94
N SER A 119 6.22 -6.80 5.77
CA SER A 119 7.36 -6.91 4.86
C SER A 119 7.40 -5.82 3.81
N GLY A 120 6.24 -5.21 3.51
CA GLY A 120 6.17 -4.12 2.55
C GLY A 120 4.86 -3.33 2.64
N ILE A 121 4.94 -2.07 2.27
CA ILE A 121 3.78 -1.19 2.09
C ILE A 121 3.98 -0.49 0.74
N TYR A 122 3.04 -0.72 -0.16
CA TYR A 122 3.10 -0.26 -1.53
C TYR A 122 1.91 0.64 -1.82
N SER A 123 2.17 1.81 -2.38
CA SER A 123 1.14 2.79 -2.73
C SER A 123 1.37 3.34 -4.14
N PRO A 124 0.42 4.06 -4.73
CA PRO A 124 0.55 4.59 -6.10
C PRO A 124 1.79 5.46 -6.37
N GLY A 125 2.52 5.87 -5.42
CA GLY A 125 3.80 6.57 -5.59
C GLY A 125 5.03 5.69 -5.38
N THR A 126 4.84 4.41 -5.03
CA THR A 126 5.92 3.48 -4.73
C THR A 126 6.13 2.54 -5.92
N ASN A 127 7.26 2.68 -6.61
CA ASN A 127 7.62 1.73 -7.65
C ASN A 127 8.26 0.50 -7.01
N TYR A 128 7.66 -0.67 -7.18
CA TYR A 128 8.11 -1.96 -6.64
C TYR A 128 8.41 -2.97 -7.75
N THR A 129 8.37 -2.54 -9.02
CA THR A 129 8.73 -3.42 -10.13
C THR A 129 10.21 -3.80 -10.00
N THR A 130 10.51 -5.08 -10.19
CA THR A 130 11.86 -5.65 -10.14
C THR A 130 12.79 -5.16 -11.24
N ASN A 131 12.27 -4.37 -12.18
CA ASN A 131 13.08 -3.62 -13.12
C ASN A 131 13.82 -2.53 -12.34
N LYS A 132 15.14 -2.57 -12.43
CA LYS A 132 16.13 -1.70 -11.75
C LYS A 132 16.05 -0.21 -12.14
N ASP A 133 14.88 0.27 -12.51
CA ASP A 133 14.67 1.68 -12.78
C ASP A 133 14.55 2.41 -11.44
N THR A 134 15.33 3.46 -11.34
CA THR A 134 15.48 4.26 -10.12
C THR A 134 14.12 4.75 -9.63
N ASN A 135 13.74 4.33 -8.42
CA ASN A 135 12.54 4.82 -7.72
C ASN A 135 12.82 6.20 -7.13
N THR A 136 12.84 7.20 -7.98
CA THR A 136 13.14 8.56 -7.55
C THR A 136 11.87 9.40 -7.47
N LEU A 137 11.57 9.86 -6.27
CA LEU A 137 10.54 10.88 -6.05
C LEU A 137 11.17 12.25 -6.27
N VAL A 138 10.60 13.03 -7.16
CA VAL A 138 11.05 14.39 -7.44
C VAL A 138 9.98 15.39 -7.02
N CYS A 139 10.38 16.39 -6.21
CA CYS A 139 9.53 17.52 -5.89
C CYS A 139 10.12 18.79 -6.46
N ILE A 140 9.29 19.58 -7.12
CA ILE A 140 9.67 20.87 -7.72
C ILE A 140 8.83 21.96 -7.04
N TYR A 141 9.51 22.93 -6.44
CA TYR A 141 8.91 24.15 -5.91
C TYR A 141 9.28 25.32 -6.83
N LEU A 142 8.31 26.11 -7.23
CA LEU A 142 8.52 27.28 -8.07
C LEU A 142 7.96 28.52 -7.40
N GLU A 143 8.78 29.57 -7.31
CA GLU A 143 8.37 30.87 -6.78
C GLU A 143 8.85 31.99 -7.71
N MET A 144 7.98 32.97 -7.97
CA MET A 144 8.32 34.15 -8.73
C MET A 144 8.33 35.38 -7.82
N GLN A 145 9.45 36.06 -7.77
CA GLN A 145 9.63 37.31 -7.01
C GLN A 145 9.95 38.47 -7.94
N LYS A 146 9.58 39.69 -7.51
CA LYS A 146 10.00 40.91 -8.20
C LYS A 146 11.52 41.13 -7.98
N SER A 147 12.23 41.37 -9.06
CA SER A 147 13.64 41.75 -8.96
C SER A 147 13.81 43.06 -8.21
N ARG A 148 14.70 43.11 -7.23
CA ARG A 148 15.08 44.36 -6.55
C ARG A 148 16.00 45.25 -7.41
N PHE A 149 16.60 44.66 -8.44
CA PHE A 149 17.57 45.32 -9.31
C PHE A 149 16.98 45.83 -10.63
N ASN A 150 15.82 45.33 -11.03
CA ASN A 150 15.13 45.76 -12.24
C ASN A 150 13.65 46.02 -11.95
N LYS A 151 13.18 47.22 -12.20
CA LYS A 151 11.80 47.66 -11.90
C LYS A 151 10.72 46.79 -12.55
N TYR A 152 11.03 46.14 -13.66
CA TYR A 152 10.12 45.29 -14.42
C TYR A 152 10.53 43.83 -14.46
N GLY A 153 11.68 43.51 -13.86
CA GLY A 153 12.22 42.14 -13.84
C GLY A 153 11.58 41.25 -12.80
N LYS A 154 11.43 40.00 -13.15
CA LYS A 154 11.07 38.92 -12.23
C LYS A 154 12.20 37.95 -12.10
N ILE A 155 12.39 37.42 -10.93
CA ILE A 155 13.33 36.31 -10.65
C ILE A 155 12.48 35.09 -10.36
N MET A 156 12.75 33.99 -11.02
CA MET A 156 12.17 32.70 -10.72
C MET A 156 13.15 31.91 -9.85
N TYR A 157 12.68 31.50 -8.70
CA TYR A 157 13.36 30.55 -7.82
C TYR A 157 12.74 29.18 -8.03
N ALA A 158 13.56 28.17 -8.21
CA ALA A 158 13.15 26.78 -8.29
C ALA A 158 13.90 25.99 -7.25
N GLY A 159 13.18 25.32 -6.37
CA GLY A 159 13.68 24.29 -5.49
C GLY A 159 13.44 22.93 -6.12
N LEU A 160 14.45 22.12 -6.28
CA LEU A 160 14.37 20.75 -6.76
C LEU A 160 14.87 19.84 -5.64
N SER A 161 14.03 18.92 -5.20
CA SER A 161 14.47 17.83 -4.34
C SER A 161 14.23 16.49 -5.00
N HIS A 162 15.10 15.54 -4.75
CA HIS A 162 14.90 14.16 -5.12
C HIS A 162 15.15 13.24 -3.93
N LEU A 163 14.42 12.15 -3.89
CA LEU A 163 14.54 11.09 -2.90
C LEU A 163 14.50 9.75 -3.64
N ASP A 164 15.55 8.96 -3.53
CA ASP A 164 15.49 7.55 -3.90
C ASP A 164 14.77 6.79 -2.77
N VAL A 165 13.58 6.27 -3.07
CA VAL A 165 12.75 5.61 -2.05
C VAL A 165 13.24 4.22 -1.65
N ILE A 166 14.18 3.65 -2.41
CA ILE A 166 14.80 2.35 -2.10
C ILE A 166 15.99 2.55 -1.17
N THR A 167 16.89 3.45 -1.53
CA THR A 167 18.13 3.67 -0.78
C THR A 167 17.99 4.69 0.33
N GLY A 168 16.96 5.55 0.27
CA GLY A 168 16.79 6.69 1.15
C GLY A 168 17.73 7.87 0.84
N GLU A 169 18.55 7.77 -0.21
CA GLU A 169 19.38 8.88 -0.65
C GLU A 169 18.53 10.05 -1.11
N SER A 170 18.85 11.24 -0.62
CA SER A 170 18.12 12.45 -0.96
C SER A 170 19.07 13.62 -1.24
N SER A 171 18.64 14.50 -2.11
CA SER A 171 19.33 15.77 -2.34
C SER A 171 18.34 16.91 -2.55
N VAL A 172 18.79 18.11 -2.26
CA VAL A 172 18.03 19.35 -2.50
C VAL A 172 18.93 20.30 -3.26
N LYS A 173 18.39 20.90 -4.31
CA LYS A 173 19.08 21.88 -5.13
C LYS A 173 18.21 23.12 -5.32
N GLU A 174 18.78 24.28 -5.05
CA GLU A 174 18.17 25.57 -5.38
C GLU A 174 18.71 26.05 -6.72
N ILE A 175 17.83 26.51 -7.59
CA ILE A 175 18.13 27.09 -8.89
C ILE A 175 17.42 28.43 -8.96
N TRP A 176 18.14 29.47 -9.33
CA TRP A 176 17.56 30.78 -9.56
C TRP A 176 18.04 31.33 -10.93
N ASN A 177 17.15 32.04 -11.61
CA ASN A 177 17.49 32.70 -12.86
C ASN A 177 16.69 34.00 -13.02
N HIS A 178 17.29 34.98 -13.68
CA HIS A 178 16.59 36.20 -14.06
C HIS A 178 15.68 35.91 -15.28
N TYR A 179 14.39 36.14 -15.09
CA TYR A 179 13.46 36.12 -16.20
C TYR A 179 13.46 37.49 -16.87
N GLU A 180 14.15 37.63 -17.99
CA GLU A 180 13.97 38.80 -18.88
C GLU A 180 12.69 38.54 -19.70
N SER A 181 11.68 39.38 -19.47
CA SER A 181 10.52 39.40 -20.38
C SER A 181 10.99 39.77 -21.75
N VAL A 182 11.02 38.83 -22.66
CA VAL A 182 11.14 39.11 -24.11
C VAL A 182 9.86 39.82 -24.49
N ASN A 183 9.98 41.12 -24.85
CA ASN A 183 8.91 41.91 -25.46
C ASN A 183 8.61 41.39 -26.85
#